data_2f94881d8cd2d74505f057937c092b1f
#
_entry.id   2f94881d8cd2d74505f057937c092b1f
#
_cell.length_a   1.000
_cell.length_b   1.000
_cell.length_c   1.000
_cell.angle_alpha   90.00
_cell.angle_beta   90.00
_cell.angle_gamma   90.00
#
_symmetry.space_group_name_H-M   'P 1'
#
loop_
_entity.id
_entity.type
_entity.pdbx_description
1 polymer ?
#
loop_
_entity_poly.entity_id
_entity_poly.type
_entity_poly.pdbx_seq_one_letter_code
_entity_poly.pdbx_strand_id
1 'polypeptide(L)'
;MRKIILFLALLMVSSAFADEKPGRFFKDQPDVTKDPQVHFIYLLNKDSKDREWDINGKMEAELMEINEKFFEMTKGKQKFRYDMRKDGKLDISFVRLDKKYKGNYGMNYPDAFLTKNGFNDPNKLYFSWVDVGHRDGGQGSVHHGYIFLKSKYIGNKAKRSIMTLHELAHVAGFAWTCNKGNYGGSHIRNTIVGGPESGDKYRLGSIYDHGDPACPDMKDLVFLTPTSDKPFNPVELKCAMAAEVGRGIAPNPDYKWRDRYSHKKLQKVSKKRTWCTYNRYKNFKEGQH
;
A
#
# COMPACT_ATOMS: atom_id res chain seq x y z
N MET A 1 19.00 -48.62 -1.42
CA MET A 1 18.46 -47.49 -0.66
C MET A 1 19.02 -46.10 -1.04
N ARG A 2 20.25 -45.95 -1.54
CA ARG A 2 20.84 -44.65 -1.93
C ARG A 2 20.18 -43.95 -3.18
N LYS A 3 19.62 -44.73 -4.11
CA LYS A 3 19.02 -44.19 -5.38
C LYS A 3 17.63 -43.57 -5.16
N ILE A 4 16.88 -43.95 -4.12
CA ILE A 4 15.54 -43.40 -3.86
C ILE A 4 15.63 -42.01 -3.21
N ILE A 5 16.67 -41.75 -2.42
CA ILE A 5 16.88 -40.45 -1.76
C ILE A 5 17.22 -39.35 -2.78
N LEU A 6 17.97 -39.70 -3.83
CA LEU A 6 18.31 -38.73 -4.90
C LEU A 6 17.08 -38.31 -5.72
N PHE A 7 16.12 -39.19 -5.92
CA PHE A 7 14.90 -38.90 -6.67
C PHE A 7 13.91 -38.03 -5.88
N LEU A 8 13.83 -38.22 -4.54
CA LEU A 8 13.01 -37.36 -3.68
C LEU A 8 13.59 -35.94 -3.54
N ALA A 9 14.92 -35.79 -3.56
CA ALA A 9 15.55 -34.48 -3.49
C ALA A 9 15.32 -33.67 -4.79
N LEU A 10 15.26 -34.32 -5.94
CA LEU A 10 14.96 -33.67 -7.22
C LEU A 10 13.50 -33.17 -7.31
N LEU A 11 12.55 -33.86 -6.68
CA LEU A 11 11.14 -33.49 -6.68
C LEU A 11 10.84 -32.27 -5.75
N MET A 12 11.66 -32.02 -4.75
CA MET A 12 11.50 -30.87 -3.86
C MET A 12 12.11 -29.57 -4.40
N VAL A 13 13.01 -29.66 -5.37
CA VAL A 13 13.62 -28.48 -6.01
C VAL A 13 12.72 -27.87 -7.09
N SER A 14 11.76 -28.63 -7.64
CA SER A 14 10.94 -28.20 -8.79
C SER A 14 9.94 -27.08 -8.48
N SER A 15 9.56 -26.86 -7.22
CA SER A 15 8.60 -25.80 -6.88
C SER A 15 9.23 -24.40 -6.79
N ALA A 16 10.52 -24.30 -6.49
CA ALA A 16 11.21 -23.02 -6.41
C ALA A 16 11.47 -22.39 -7.80
N PHE A 17 11.72 -23.23 -8.82
CA PHE A 17 11.98 -22.77 -10.19
C PHE A 17 10.71 -22.44 -10.98
N ALA A 18 9.54 -22.85 -10.54
CA ALA A 18 8.28 -22.60 -11.25
C ALA A 18 7.91 -21.10 -11.30
N ASP A 19 8.41 -20.28 -10.38
CA ASP A 19 8.17 -18.85 -10.33
C ASP A 19 9.29 -18.03 -11.00
N GLU A 20 10.46 -18.63 -11.27
CA GLU A 20 11.54 -17.97 -11.98
C GLU A 20 11.22 -17.87 -13.48
N LYS A 21 10.97 -16.65 -13.93
CA LYS A 21 10.63 -16.32 -15.33
C LYS A 21 11.43 -15.12 -15.80
N PRO A 22 11.83 -15.06 -17.08
CA PRO A 22 12.52 -13.90 -17.62
C PRO A 22 11.75 -12.60 -17.37
N GLY A 23 12.45 -11.60 -16.88
CA GLY A 23 11.88 -10.28 -16.58
C GLY A 23 11.14 -10.15 -15.25
N ARG A 24 11.08 -11.22 -14.44
CA ARG A 24 10.45 -11.21 -13.12
C ARG A 24 11.44 -10.79 -12.03
N PHE A 25 10.99 -9.94 -11.14
CA PHE A 25 11.74 -9.47 -9.98
C PHE A 25 11.06 -9.91 -8.68
N PHE A 26 11.84 -10.49 -7.78
CA PHE A 26 11.35 -10.98 -6.47
C PHE A 26 11.58 -9.99 -5.34
N LYS A 27 12.23 -8.89 -5.66
CA LYS A 27 12.59 -7.82 -4.74
C LYS A 27 12.40 -6.48 -5.44
N ASP A 28 12.20 -5.47 -4.64
CA ASP A 28 12.30 -4.09 -5.00
C ASP A 28 13.65 -3.81 -5.69
N GLN A 29 13.63 -3.22 -6.88
CA GLN A 29 14.83 -2.90 -7.65
C GLN A 29 15.43 -1.57 -7.19
N PRO A 30 16.70 -1.28 -7.50
CA PRO A 30 17.30 0.00 -7.14
C PRO A 30 16.53 1.19 -7.72
N ASP A 31 16.14 2.10 -6.87
CA ASP A 31 15.38 3.29 -7.20
C ASP A 31 16.09 4.19 -8.22
N VAL A 32 15.34 4.77 -9.15
CA VAL A 32 15.85 5.79 -10.08
C VAL A 32 15.80 7.20 -9.49
N THR A 33 15.05 7.40 -8.41
CA THR A 33 14.98 8.65 -7.64
C THR A 33 15.03 8.36 -6.14
N LYS A 34 15.41 9.37 -5.35
CA LYS A 34 15.34 9.30 -3.88
C LYS A 34 13.99 9.78 -3.32
N ASP A 35 13.12 10.28 -4.19
CA ASP A 35 11.81 10.77 -3.78
C ASP A 35 10.91 9.62 -3.34
N PRO A 36 9.99 9.84 -2.40
CA PRO A 36 9.01 8.84 -2.00
C PRO A 36 8.13 8.37 -3.17
N GLN A 37 7.89 7.06 -3.27
CA GLN A 37 7.28 6.40 -4.41
C GLN A 37 6.20 5.39 -4.01
N VAL A 38 5.34 5.02 -4.96
CA VAL A 38 4.41 3.88 -4.84
C VAL A 38 5.00 2.68 -5.55
N HIS A 39 5.35 1.65 -4.80
CA HIS A 39 5.85 0.38 -5.30
C HIS A 39 4.72 -0.64 -5.42
N PHE A 40 4.70 -1.39 -6.51
CA PHE A 40 3.65 -2.36 -6.80
C PHE A 40 4.13 -3.80 -6.62
N ILE A 41 3.21 -4.64 -6.13
CA ILE A 41 3.49 -6.05 -5.89
C ILE A 41 2.40 -6.92 -6.53
N TYR A 42 2.80 -7.86 -7.37
CA TYR A 42 1.93 -8.95 -7.79
C TYR A 42 2.04 -10.09 -6.78
N LEU A 43 1.05 -10.20 -5.89
CA LEU A 43 1.07 -11.10 -4.74
C LEU A 43 0.21 -12.33 -5.00
N LEU A 44 0.84 -13.49 -5.06
CA LEU A 44 0.14 -14.76 -5.19
C LEU A 44 -0.02 -15.47 -3.84
N ASN A 45 -1.16 -16.10 -3.67
CA ASN A 45 -1.32 -17.10 -2.62
C ASN A 45 -0.43 -18.32 -2.93
N LYS A 46 -0.05 -19.10 -1.91
CA LYS A 46 0.77 -20.30 -2.08
C LYS A 46 0.30 -21.18 -3.24
N ASP A 47 -1.01 -21.42 -3.33
CA ASP A 47 -1.62 -22.37 -4.28
C ASP A 47 -2.25 -21.65 -5.50
N SER A 48 -2.05 -20.34 -5.67
CA SER A 48 -2.66 -19.61 -6.79
C SER A 48 -1.94 -19.88 -8.09
N LYS A 49 -2.72 -20.07 -9.17
CA LYS A 49 -2.18 -20.11 -10.53
C LYS A 49 -1.56 -18.76 -10.86
N ASP A 50 -0.34 -18.78 -11.34
CA ASP A 50 0.35 -17.61 -11.84
C ASP A 50 -0.22 -17.19 -13.20
N ARG A 51 -0.64 -15.92 -13.29
CA ARG A 51 -1.18 -15.29 -14.51
C ARG A 51 -0.15 -14.39 -15.18
N GLU A 52 1.06 -14.30 -14.61
CA GLU A 52 2.20 -13.53 -15.14
C GLU A 52 1.90 -12.03 -15.32
N TRP A 53 1.02 -11.46 -14.52
CA TRP A 53 0.59 -10.07 -14.69
C TRP A 53 1.71 -9.06 -14.42
N ASP A 54 2.71 -9.46 -13.66
CA ASP A 54 3.92 -8.68 -13.39
C ASP A 54 4.86 -8.55 -14.61
N ILE A 55 4.85 -9.57 -15.50
CA ILE A 55 5.80 -9.64 -16.63
C ILE A 55 5.14 -9.58 -18.00
N ASN A 56 3.82 -9.83 -18.12
CA ASN A 56 3.12 -9.79 -19.40
C ASN A 56 2.59 -8.41 -19.81
N GLY A 57 2.96 -7.35 -19.06
CA GLY A 57 2.56 -5.99 -19.32
C GLY A 57 1.16 -5.61 -18.87
N LYS A 58 0.33 -6.57 -18.43
CA LYS A 58 -1.07 -6.29 -18.10
C LYS A 58 -1.22 -5.41 -16.87
N MET A 59 -0.53 -5.75 -15.78
CA MET A 59 -0.59 -4.96 -14.55
C MET A 59 0.01 -3.57 -14.77
N GLU A 60 1.15 -3.47 -15.44
CA GLU A 60 1.79 -2.21 -15.77
C GLU A 60 0.85 -1.28 -16.57
N ALA A 61 0.28 -1.77 -17.66
CA ALA A 61 -0.62 -0.97 -18.49
C ALA A 61 -1.85 -0.49 -17.72
N GLU A 62 -2.48 -1.35 -16.92
CA GLU A 62 -3.63 -0.95 -16.12
C GLU A 62 -3.26 0.07 -15.03
N LEU A 63 -2.11 -0.09 -14.37
CA LEU A 63 -1.64 0.85 -13.35
C LEU A 63 -1.29 2.22 -13.93
N MET A 64 -0.68 2.27 -15.11
CA MET A 64 -0.40 3.54 -15.80
C MET A 64 -1.70 4.27 -16.14
N GLU A 65 -2.72 3.59 -16.66
CA GLU A 65 -4.04 4.20 -16.91
C GLU A 65 -4.71 4.67 -15.60
N ILE A 66 -4.55 3.95 -14.49
CA ILE A 66 -5.06 4.34 -13.19
C ILE A 66 -4.41 5.65 -12.74
N ASN A 67 -3.12 5.83 -12.99
CA ASN A 67 -2.43 7.08 -12.67
C ASN A 67 -2.87 8.25 -13.55
N GLU A 68 -3.18 8.01 -14.83
CA GLU A 68 -3.80 9.02 -15.69
C GLU A 68 -5.20 9.43 -15.18
N LYS A 69 -6.01 8.47 -14.72
CA LYS A 69 -7.29 8.78 -14.08
C LYS A 69 -7.12 9.63 -12.81
N PHE A 70 -6.11 9.33 -11.99
CA PHE A 70 -5.81 10.17 -10.83
C PHE A 70 -5.41 11.59 -11.27
N PHE A 71 -4.61 11.74 -12.32
CA PHE A 71 -4.25 13.03 -12.89
C PHE A 71 -5.49 13.84 -13.34
N GLU A 72 -6.44 13.19 -14.02
CA GLU A 72 -7.73 13.80 -14.37
C GLU A 72 -8.50 14.26 -13.11
N MET A 73 -8.52 13.44 -12.05
CA MET A 73 -9.18 13.76 -10.79
C MET A 73 -8.55 14.95 -10.07
N THR A 74 -7.24 15.17 -10.23
CA THR A 74 -6.53 16.35 -9.72
C THR A 74 -6.65 17.57 -10.65
N LYS A 75 -7.44 17.48 -11.74
CA LYS A 75 -7.55 18.51 -12.80
C LYS A 75 -6.21 18.81 -13.47
N GLY A 76 -5.43 17.77 -13.73
CA GLY A 76 -4.12 17.89 -14.39
C GLY A 76 -3.00 18.44 -13.51
N LYS A 77 -3.14 18.41 -12.19
CA LYS A 77 -2.14 19.01 -11.29
C LYS A 77 -1.07 18.04 -10.83
N GLN A 78 -1.46 16.81 -10.46
CA GLN A 78 -0.55 15.85 -9.83
C GLN A 78 -0.88 14.41 -10.22
N LYS A 79 0.17 13.58 -10.24
CA LYS A 79 0.09 12.11 -10.36
C LYS A 79 0.71 11.47 -9.12
N PHE A 80 0.39 10.20 -8.84
CA PHE A 80 1.22 9.41 -7.95
C PHE A 80 2.59 9.21 -8.58
N ARG A 81 3.65 9.35 -7.78
CA ARG A 81 5.01 9.01 -8.21
C ARG A 81 5.16 7.49 -8.06
N TYR A 82 5.02 6.81 -9.18
CA TYR A 82 5.22 5.36 -9.24
C TYR A 82 6.71 5.01 -9.22
N ASP A 83 7.03 3.91 -8.60
CA ASP A 83 8.36 3.34 -8.59
C ASP A 83 8.70 2.79 -9.98
N MET A 84 9.73 3.34 -10.59
CA MET A 84 10.13 3.04 -11.95
C MET A 84 11.52 2.42 -11.98
N ARG A 85 11.72 1.46 -12.86
CA ARG A 85 13.04 0.91 -13.15
C ARG A 85 13.81 1.81 -14.11
N LYS A 86 15.12 1.59 -14.21
CA LYS A 86 16.01 2.32 -15.13
C LYS A 86 15.64 2.18 -16.59
N ASP A 87 14.94 1.10 -16.98
CA ASP A 87 14.44 0.89 -18.33
C ASP A 87 13.12 1.61 -18.66
N GLY A 88 12.63 2.42 -17.72
CA GLY A 88 11.40 3.21 -17.86
C GLY A 88 10.10 2.44 -17.62
N LYS A 89 10.17 1.18 -17.21
CA LYS A 89 9.01 0.37 -16.83
C LYS A 89 8.70 0.48 -15.34
N LEU A 90 7.47 0.17 -14.96
CA LEU A 90 7.14 0.04 -13.54
C LEU A 90 7.99 -1.01 -12.85
N ASP A 91 8.47 -0.73 -11.65
CA ASP A 91 9.00 -1.76 -10.78
C ASP A 91 7.84 -2.50 -10.10
N ILE A 92 7.62 -3.72 -10.57
CA ILE A 92 6.60 -4.62 -10.04
C ILE A 92 7.28 -5.84 -9.48
N SER A 93 7.26 -5.99 -8.17
CA SER A 93 7.78 -7.19 -7.51
C SER A 93 6.78 -8.34 -7.54
N PHE A 94 7.26 -9.53 -7.81
CA PHE A 94 6.51 -10.77 -7.65
C PHE A 94 6.73 -11.36 -6.27
N VAL A 95 5.65 -11.70 -5.58
CA VAL A 95 5.73 -12.36 -4.28
C VAL A 95 4.74 -13.52 -4.23
N ARG A 96 5.20 -14.70 -3.81
CA ARG A 96 4.34 -15.83 -3.48
C ARG A 96 4.37 -16.09 -1.97
N LEU A 97 3.20 -16.12 -1.36
CA LEU A 97 3.08 -16.42 0.08
C LEU A 97 3.52 -17.86 0.36
N ASP A 98 4.22 -18.08 1.46
CA ASP A 98 4.69 -19.41 1.90
C ASP A 98 3.56 -20.27 2.50
N LYS A 99 2.46 -19.63 2.92
CA LYS A 99 1.27 -20.28 3.48
C LYS A 99 0.02 -19.87 2.73
N LYS A 100 -1.00 -20.72 2.77
CA LYS A 100 -2.31 -20.40 2.20
C LYS A 100 -2.99 -19.31 3.02
N TYR A 101 -3.23 -18.18 2.40
CA TYR A 101 -4.05 -17.10 2.94
C TYR A 101 -5.51 -17.30 2.50
N LYS A 102 -6.41 -17.40 3.49
CA LYS A 102 -7.83 -17.70 3.23
C LYS A 102 -8.70 -16.47 2.97
N GLY A 103 -8.12 -15.27 2.96
CA GLY A 103 -8.86 -14.03 2.77
C GLY A 103 -9.79 -13.67 3.94
N ASN A 104 -9.60 -14.28 5.10
CA ASN A 104 -10.42 -14.03 6.28
C ASN A 104 -9.78 -12.91 7.11
N TYR A 105 -10.49 -11.83 7.30
CA TYR A 105 -10.21 -10.75 8.26
C TYR A 105 -8.74 -10.32 8.46
N GLY A 106 -8.42 -9.20 7.82
CA GLY A 106 -7.18 -8.46 8.05
C GLY A 106 -5.97 -9.02 7.31
N MET A 107 -5.09 -8.11 6.95
CA MET A 107 -3.87 -8.37 6.16
C MET A 107 -2.64 -8.64 7.04
N ASN A 108 -2.82 -8.98 8.33
CA ASN A 108 -1.70 -9.16 9.27
C ASN A 108 -0.64 -10.14 8.79
N TYR A 109 -1.04 -11.24 8.14
CA TYR A 109 -0.09 -12.22 7.65
C TYR A 109 0.62 -11.75 6.37
N PRO A 110 -0.07 -11.30 5.31
CA PRO A 110 0.59 -10.68 4.16
C PRO A 110 1.48 -9.50 4.54
N ASP A 111 1.02 -8.58 5.40
CA ASP A 111 1.84 -7.43 5.87
C ASP A 111 3.14 -7.91 6.55
N ALA A 112 3.03 -8.87 7.46
CA ALA A 112 4.19 -9.40 8.16
C ALA A 112 5.15 -10.14 7.21
N PHE A 113 4.61 -10.86 6.23
CA PHE A 113 5.38 -11.55 5.22
C PHE A 113 6.12 -10.58 4.31
N LEU A 114 5.44 -9.58 3.77
CA LEU A 114 6.04 -8.55 2.93
C LEU A 114 7.12 -7.76 3.68
N THR A 115 6.82 -7.32 4.91
CA THR A 115 7.78 -6.61 5.76
C THR A 115 9.05 -7.45 6.02
N LYS A 116 8.89 -8.75 6.29
CA LYS A 116 10.01 -9.67 6.50
C LYS A 116 10.85 -9.85 5.23
N ASN A 117 10.25 -9.73 4.06
CA ASN A 117 10.91 -9.89 2.76
C ASN A 117 11.41 -8.56 2.17
N GLY A 118 11.50 -7.49 2.98
CA GLY A 118 12.15 -6.25 2.60
C GLY A 118 11.20 -5.15 2.08
N PHE A 119 9.90 -5.41 1.95
CA PHE A 119 8.92 -4.40 1.55
C PHE A 119 8.51 -3.56 2.76
N ASN A 120 9.41 -2.71 3.23
CA ASN A 120 9.28 -1.95 4.48
C ASN A 120 9.98 -0.59 4.47
N ASP A 121 10.33 -0.05 3.29
CA ASP A 121 10.92 1.28 3.18
C ASP A 121 9.85 2.35 3.48
N PRO A 122 10.09 3.26 4.43
CA PRO A 122 9.15 4.35 4.76
C PRO A 122 9.01 5.39 3.64
N ASN A 123 9.91 5.41 2.67
CA ASN A 123 9.78 6.24 1.47
C ASN A 123 8.94 5.59 0.38
N LYS A 124 8.34 4.42 0.66
CA LYS A 124 7.48 3.72 -0.29
C LYS A 124 6.10 3.47 0.30
N LEU A 125 5.08 3.61 -0.53
CA LEU A 125 3.78 2.99 -0.30
C LEU A 125 3.77 1.68 -1.09
N TYR A 126 3.51 0.56 -0.43
CA TYR A 126 3.44 -0.74 -1.07
C TYR A 126 2.01 -1.11 -1.42
N PHE A 127 1.77 -1.40 -2.68
CA PHE A 127 0.43 -1.71 -3.15
C PHE A 127 0.38 -3.04 -3.91
N SER A 128 -0.39 -4.00 -3.38
CA SER A 128 -0.42 -5.35 -3.90
C SER A 128 -1.73 -5.67 -4.64
N TRP A 129 -1.59 -6.27 -5.82
CA TRP A 129 -2.67 -6.97 -6.49
C TRP A 129 -2.60 -8.45 -6.11
N VAL A 130 -3.58 -8.90 -5.30
CA VAL A 130 -3.55 -10.19 -4.63
C VAL A 130 -4.47 -11.19 -5.31
N ASP A 131 -3.94 -12.32 -5.77
CA ASP A 131 -4.72 -13.35 -6.45
C ASP A 131 -5.47 -14.27 -5.46
N VAL A 132 -6.32 -13.67 -4.62
CA VAL A 132 -7.20 -14.38 -3.68
C VAL A 132 -8.63 -13.90 -3.79
N GLY A 133 -9.58 -14.72 -3.35
CA GLY A 133 -10.95 -14.30 -3.07
C GLY A 133 -11.03 -13.65 -1.69
N HIS A 134 -11.79 -12.57 -1.60
CA HIS A 134 -12.08 -11.89 -0.35
C HIS A 134 -13.51 -11.35 -0.38
N ARG A 135 -14.13 -11.16 0.80
CA ARG A 135 -15.47 -10.56 0.87
C ARG A 135 -15.50 -9.11 0.43
N ASP A 136 -14.39 -8.37 0.66
CA ASP A 136 -14.22 -6.99 0.26
C ASP A 136 -13.45 -6.91 -1.07
N GLY A 137 -13.46 -5.75 -1.74
CA GLY A 137 -12.73 -5.53 -2.99
C GLY A 137 -11.25 -5.24 -2.75
N GLY A 138 -10.95 -4.57 -1.65
CA GLY A 138 -9.62 -4.19 -1.25
C GLY A 138 -9.52 -3.92 0.25
N GLN A 139 -8.34 -3.62 0.72
CA GLN A 139 -8.04 -3.14 2.06
C GLN A 139 -6.80 -2.27 2.02
N GLY A 140 -6.85 -1.10 2.66
CA GLY A 140 -5.71 -0.20 2.79
C GLY A 140 -5.45 0.19 4.24
N SER A 141 -4.19 0.19 4.63
CA SER A 141 -3.71 0.87 5.83
C SER A 141 -2.49 1.68 5.45
N VAL A 142 -2.15 2.70 6.22
CA VAL A 142 -0.94 3.47 5.92
C VAL A 142 0.24 2.52 5.73
N HIS A 143 0.95 2.65 4.62
CA HIS A 143 2.09 1.90 4.13
C HIS A 143 1.76 0.70 3.23
N HIS A 144 0.77 -0.13 3.54
CA HIS A 144 0.39 -1.28 2.71
C HIS A 144 -1.06 -1.24 2.27
N GLY A 145 -1.31 -1.56 1.00
CA GLY A 145 -2.65 -1.69 0.43
C GLY A 145 -2.78 -2.87 -0.51
N TYR A 146 -4.01 -3.30 -0.70
CA TYR A 146 -4.34 -4.54 -1.40
C TYR A 146 -5.62 -4.40 -2.18
N ILE A 147 -5.67 -4.94 -3.40
CA ILE A 147 -6.91 -5.34 -4.04
C ILE A 147 -6.94 -6.85 -4.24
N PHE A 148 -8.12 -7.45 -4.13
CA PHE A 148 -8.30 -8.91 -4.18
C PHE A 148 -8.88 -9.32 -5.52
N LEU A 149 -8.02 -9.78 -6.44
CA LEU A 149 -8.34 -10.01 -7.84
C LEU A 149 -9.48 -11.02 -8.10
N LYS A 150 -9.78 -11.89 -7.14
CA LYS A 150 -10.90 -12.85 -7.19
C LYS A 150 -12.12 -12.41 -6.39
N SER A 151 -12.14 -11.18 -5.87
CA SER A 151 -13.33 -10.63 -5.23
C SER A 151 -14.42 -10.34 -6.27
N LYS A 152 -15.69 -10.54 -5.90
CA LYS A 152 -16.85 -10.17 -6.72
C LYS A 152 -16.91 -8.68 -7.07
N TYR A 153 -16.22 -7.84 -6.30
CA TYR A 153 -16.17 -6.39 -6.52
C TYR A 153 -15.09 -5.96 -7.54
N ILE A 154 -14.23 -6.90 -8.00
CA ILE A 154 -13.06 -6.62 -8.87
C ILE A 154 -13.20 -7.26 -10.27
N GLY A 155 -14.40 -7.66 -10.67
CA GLY A 155 -14.64 -8.50 -11.84
C GLY A 155 -14.23 -7.93 -13.21
N ASN A 156 -13.94 -6.62 -13.32
CA ASN A 156 -13.49 -6.01 -14.58
C ASN A 156 -12.47 -4.89 -14.33
N LYS A 157 -11.85 -4.38 -15.42
CA LYS A 157 -10.83 -3.33 -15.39
C LYS A 157 -11.31 -2.05 -14.70
N ALA A 158 -12.52 -1.56 -15.01
CA ALA A 158 -13.06 -0.34 -14.40
C ALA A 158 -13.20 -0.48 -12.87
N LYS A 159 -13.69 -1.63 -12.40
CA LYS A 159 -13.80 -1.91 -10.96
C LYS A 159 -12.42 -2.03 -10.29
N ARG A 160 -11.42 -2.63 -10.97
CA ARG A 160 -10.04 -2.66 -10.46
C ARG A 160 -9.46 -1.26 -10.33
N SER A 161 -9.67 -0.43 -11.35
CA SER A 161 -9.20 0.97 -11.36
C SER A 161 -9.76 1.76 -10.17
N ILE A 162 -11.09 1.75 -10.00
CA ILE A 162 -11.74 2.43 -8.88
C ILE A 162 -11.22 1.91 -7.54
N MET A 163 -11.14 0.59 -7.36
CA MET A 163 -10.72 0.01 -6.10
C MET A 163 -9.24 0.27 -5.82
N THR A 164 -8.39 0.27 -6.83
CA THR A 164 -6.96 0.63 -6.66
C THR A 164 -6.82 2.06 -6.17
N LEU A 165 -7.51 3.03 -6.77
CA LEU A 165 -7.48 4.42 -6.31
C LEU A 165 -8.08 4.60 -4.91
N HIS A 166 -9.18 3.90 -4.61
CA HIS A 166 -9.80 3.88 -3.31
C HIS A 166 -8.82 3.43 -2.21
N GLU A 167 -8.19 2.28 -2.43
CA GLU A 167 -7.26 1.72 -1.45
C GLU A 167 -5.93 2.48 -1.40
N LEU A 168 -5.45 3.04 -2.52
CA LEU A 168 -4.28 3.94 -2.51
C LEU A 168 -4.53 5.17 -1.63
N ALA A 169 -5.73 5.76 -1.68
CA ALA A 169 -6.07 6.85 -0.79
C ALA A 169 -6.07 6.43 0.69
N HIS A 170 -6.51 5.22 1.01
CA HIS A 170 -6.39 4.66 2.36
C HIS A 170 -4.93 4.44 2.78
N VAL A 171 -4.10 3.90 1.89
CA VAL A 171 -2.66 3.68 2.13
C VAL A 171 -1.94 5.00 2.37
N ALA A 172 -2.32 6.02 1.63
CA ALA A 172 -1.86 7.39 1.79
C ALA A 172 -2.44 8.11 3.03
N GLY A 173 -3.31 7.45 3.78
CA GLY A 173 -3.87 7.98 5.03
C GLY A 173 -5.12 8.84 4.88
N PHE A 174 -5.73 8.94 3.70
CA PHE A 174 -6.87 9.82 3.43
C PHE A 174 -8.23 9.14 3.62
N ALA A 175 -8.53 8.80 4.84
CA ALA A 175 -9.86 8.47 5.32
C ALA A 175 -9.92 8.72 6.82
N TRP A 176 -9.39 9.87 7.23
CA TRP A 176 -9.23 10.22 8.62
C TRP A 176 -10.45 11.00 9.15
N THR A 177 -10.65 10.93 10.44
CA THR A 177 -11.77 11.58 11.12
C THR A 177 -11.79 13.10 10.95
N CYS A 178 -10.64 13.71 10.68
CA CYS A 178 -10.52 15.14 10.42
C CYS A 178 -11.13 15.58 9.09
N ASN A 179 -11.28 14.69 8.12
CA ASN A 179 -11.87 15.04 6.83
C ASN A 179 -13.38 15.25 6.93
N LYS A 180 -13.88 16.34 6.34
CA LYS A 180 -15.31 16.63 6.27
C LYS A 180 -16.06 15.53 5.50
N GLY A 181 -17.24 15.17 6.00
CA GLY A 181 -18.07 14.14 5.36
C GLY A 181 -17.68 12.70 5.70
N ASN A 182 -16.78 12.50 6.65
CA ASN A 182 -16.43 11.16 7.12
C ASN A 182 -17.68 10.43 7.65
N TYR A 183 -17.85 9.18 7.24
CA TYR A 183 -18.86 8.27 7.74
C TYR A 183 -18.34 6.83 7.74
N GLY A 184 -18.88 5.99 8.60
CA GLY A 184 -18.51 4.58 8.64
C GLY A 184 -17.01 4.35 8.90
N GLY A 185 -16.40 5.17 9.76
CA GLY A 185 -15.04 5.02 10.29
C GLY A 185 -13.90 5.36 9.35
N SER A 186 -13.96 5.01 8.09
CA SER A 186 -12.81 5.16 7.17
C SER A 186 -13.20 5.72 5.81
N HIS A 187 -14.42 6.14 5.63
CA HIS A 187 -14.95 6.56 4.33
C HIS A 187 -15.46 7.99 4.38
N ILE A 188 -15.29 8.71 3.28
CA ILE A 188 -15.69 10.10 3.13
C ILE A 188 -16.66 10.20 1.96
N ARG A 189 -17.88 10.65 2.22
CA ARG A 189 -18.95 10.74 1.20
C ARG A 189 -18.51 11.58 0.02
N ASN A 190 -18.99 11.20 -1.15
CA ASN A 190 -18.74 11.91 -2.42
C ASN A 190 -17.26 12.02 -2.79
N THR A 191 -16.45 11.05 -2.40
CA THR A 191 -15.03 10.96 -2.78
C THR A 191 -14.69 9.55 -3.23
N ILE A 192 -13.49 9.36 -3.79
CA ILE A 192 -12.96 8.04 -4.16
C ILE A 192 -12.94 7.06 -2.98
N VAL A 193 -12.77 7.55 -1.76
CA VAL A 193 -12.86 6.73 -0.54
C VAL A 193 -14.29 6.67 0.03
N GLY A 194 -15.28 7.03 -0.75
CA GLY A 194 -16.68 6.87 -0.40
C GLY A 194 -17.12 5.40 -0.46
N GLY A 195 -18.22 5.08 0.25
CA GLY A 195 -18.85 3.77 0.15
C GLY A 195 -19.57 3.59 -1.21
N PRO A 196 -20.17 2.38 -1.44
CA PRO A 196 -20.84 2.05 -2.68
C PRO A 196 -21.99 3.00 -3.09
N GLU A 197 -22.50 3.73 -2.10
CA GLU A 197 -23.62 4.69 -2.26
C GLU A 197 -23.16 6.09 -2.70
N SER A 198 -21.86 6.37 -2.73
CA SER A 198 -21.35 7.65 -3.22
C SER A 198 -21.38 7.64 -4.75
N GLY A 199 -22.29 8.44 -5.35
CA GLY A 199 -22.58 8.43 -6.78
C GLY A 199 -21.41 8.75 -7.71
N ASP A 200 -20.38 9.45 -7.25
CA ASP A 200 -19.21 9.81 -8.04
C ASP A 200 -17.95 9.09 -7.50
N LYS A 201 -17.54 8.05 -8.24
CA LYS A 201 -16.43 7.17 -7.88
C LYS A 201 -15.04 7.71 -8.25
N TYR A 202 -14.98 8.75 -9.07
CA TYR A 202 -13.74 9.38 -9.54
C TYR A 202 -13.63 10.83 -9.06
N ARG A 203 -13.83 11.04 -7.75
CA ARG A 203 -13.79 12.36 -7.15
C ARG A 203 -12.90 12.36 -5.92
N LEU A 204 -11.97 13.29 -5.85
CA LEU A 204 -11.15 13.49 -4.64
C LEU A 204 -11.91 14.31 -3.60
N GLY A 205 -12.73 15.29 -4.04
CA GLY A 205 -13.54 16.09 -3.13
C GLY A 205 -12.70 16.75 -2.04
N SER A 206 -13.19 16.68 -0.82
CA SER A 206 -12.56 17.29 0.35
C SER A 206 -11.27 16.62 0.83
N ILE A 207 -10.87 15.48 0.26
CA ILE A 207 -9.61 14.85 0.66
C ILE A 207 -8.40 15.44 -0.03
N TYR A 208 -8.60 16.06 -1.20
CA TYR A 208 -7.49 16.63 -1.97
C TYR A 208 -6.99 17.95 -1.42
N ASP A 209 -7.92 18.85 -1.11
CA ASP A 209 -7.64 20.19 -0.59
C ASP A 209 -8.85 20.67 0.22
N HIS A 210 -8.81 20.54 1.51
CA HIS A 210 -9.93 20.95 2.39
C HIS A 210 -9.62 22.24 3.15
N GLY A 211 -8.36 22.69 3.17
CA GLY A 211 -7.94 23.94 3.81
C GLY A 211 -8.05 23.92 5.34
N ASP A 212 -8.13 22.77 5.99
CA ASP A 212 -8.09 22.66 7.48
C ASP A 212 -6.63 22.48 7.91
N PRO A 213 -5.98 23.47 8.54
CA PRO A 213 -4.57 23.39 8.91
C PRO A 213 -4.24 22.27 9.92
N ALA A 214 -5.25 21.75 10.61
CA ALA A 214 -5.08 20.63 11.53
C ALA A 214 -5.19 19.25 10.86
N CYS A 215 -5.33 19.21 9.54
CA CYS A 215 -5.56 18.01 8.75
C CYS A 215 -4.74 18.08 7.47
N PRO A 216 -3.89 17.09 7.17
CA PRO A 216 -3.12 17.11 5.94
C PRO A 216 -4.04 16.97 4.72
N ASP A 217 -3.72 17.70 3.67
CA ASP A 217 -4.37 17.60 2.37
C ASP A 217 -3.68 16.56 1.50
N MET A 218 -4.44 15.87 0.65
CA MET A 218 -3.84 14.89 -0.29
C MET A 218 -2.88 15.56 -1.27
N LYS A 219 -3.12 16.81 -1.66
CA LYS A 219 -2.21 17.59 -2.53
C LYS A 219 -0.79 17.72 -1.95
N ASP A 220 -0.64 17.62 -0.62
CA ASP A 220 0.64 17.76 0.07
C ASP A 220 1.36 16.42 0.28
N LEU A 221 0.84 15.34 -0.26
CA LEU A 221 1.41 14.02 -0.12
C LEU A 221 2.77 13.92 -0.83
N VAL A 222 3.82 13.48 -0.12
CA VAL A 222 5.17 13.32 -0.68
C VAL A 222 5.24 12.31 -1.82
N PHE A 223 4.24 11.43 -1.93
CA PHE A 223 4.13 10.41 -2.98
C PHE A 223 3.49 10.93 -4.28
N LEU A 224 3.21 12.22 -4.37
CA LEU A 224 2.70 12.87 -5.59
C LEU A 224 3.80 13.63 -6.32
N THR A 225 3.62 13.80 -7.62
CA THR A 225 4.49 14.62 -8.47
C THR A 225 3.64 15.58 -9.32
N PRO A 226 3.96 16.88 -9.36
CA PRO A 226 4.98 17.55 -8.57
C PRO A 226 4.68 17.51 -7.06
N THR A 227 5.73 17.50 -6.25
CA THR A 227 5.60 17.61 -4.79
C THR A 227 5.20 19.01 -4.39
N SER A 228 4.33 19.17 -3.40
CA SER A 228 3.92 20.48 -2.89
C SER A 228 5.01 21.15 -2.06
N ASP A 229 4.84 22.44 -1.79
CA ASP A 229 5.75 23.21 -0.91
C ASP A 229 5.63 22.83 0.58
N LYS A 230 4.60 22.08 0.94
CA LYS A 230 4.34 21.60 2.31
C LYS A 230 4.20 20.09 2.33
N PRO A 231 5.26 19.35 2.02
CA PRO A 231 5.19 17.91 1.84
C PRO A 231 4.82 17.19 3.14
N PHE A 232 3.93 16.21 3.03
CA PHE A 232 3.45 15.39 4.13
C PHE A 232 3.72 13.90 3.85
N ASN A 233 4.43 13.22 4.78
CA ASN A 233 4.66 11.79 4.71
C ASN A 233 3.84 11.05 5.80
N PRO A 234 2.73 10.38 5.44
CA PRO A 234 1.89 9.67 6.39
C PRO A 234 2.58 8.47 7.04
N VAL A 235 3.58 7.90 6.37
CA VAL A 235 4.34 6.72 6.85
C VAL A 235 5.25 7.15 7.99
N GLU A 236 6.02 8.20 7.79
CA GLU A 236 6.91 8.75 8.82
C GLU A 236 6.13 9.21 10.04
N LEU A 237 5.05 9.93 9.81
CA LEU A 237 4.22 10.42 10.89
C LEU A 237 3.64 9.29 11.75
N LYS A 238 3.12 8.24 11.13
CA LYS A 238 2.62 7.08 11.87
C LYS A 238 3.73 6.41 12.69
N CYS A 239 4.94 6.34 12.14
CA CYS A 239 6.09 5.77 12.85
C CYS A 239 6.55 6.65 14.01
N ALA A 240 6.58 7.97 13.83
CA ALA A 240 6.90 8.92 14.89
C ALA A 240 5.93 8.79 16.07
N MET A 241 4.63 8.81 15.80
CA MET A 241 3.60 8.62 16.83
C MET A 241 3.72 7.27 17.55
N ALA A 242 4.03 6.20 16.81
CA ALA A 242 4.21 4.89 17.41
C ALA A 242 5.45 4.84 18.33
N ALA A 243 6.53 5.54 17.97
CA ALA A 243 7.73 5.66 18.78
C ALA A 243 7.47 6.45 20.08
N GLU A 244 6.73 7.55 20.01
CA GLU A 244 6.31 8.34 21.17
C GLU A 244 5.49 7.51 22.15
N VAL A 245 4.46 6.82 21.68
CA VAL A 245 3.64 5.93 22.49
C VAL A 245 4.47 4.79 23.10
N GLY A 246 5.44 4.27 22.37
CA GLY A 246 6.38 3.26 22.88
C GLY A 246 7.25 3.76 24.03
N ARG A 247 7.50 5.07 24.10
CA ARG A 247 8.21 5.76 25.20
C ARG A 247 7.27 6.25 26.33
N GLY A 248 5.99 5.96 26.22
CA GLY A 248 4.99 6.41 27.20
C GLY A 248 4.49 7.83 26.98
N ILE A 249 4.84 8.47 25.87
CA ILE A 249 4.38 9.82 25.52
C ILE A 249 2.96 9.71 24.93
N ALA A 250 2.04 10.50 25.44
CA ALA A 250 0.69 10.58 24.88
C ALA A 250 0.74 11.25 23.49
N PRO A 251 -0.05 10.77 22.52
CA PRO A 251 -0.15 11.43 21.22
C PRO A 251 -0.61 12.88 21.38
N ASN A 252 -0.03 13.79 20.60
CA ASN A 252 -0.36 15.21 20.66
C ASN A 252 -1.88 15.44 20.50
N PRO A 253 -2.54 16.09 21.47
CA PRO A 253 -3.98 16.34 21.43
C PRO A 253 -4.45 17.24 20.29
N ASP A 254 -3.57 18.05 19.71
CA ASP A 254 -3.92 19.02 18.68
C ASP A 254 -4.17 18.39 17.31
N TYR A 255 -3.74 17.14 17.11
CA TYR A 255 -4.04 16.42 15.86
C TYR A 255 -5.44 15.80 15.89
N LYS A 256 -6.38 16.35 15.13
CA LYS A 256 -7.76 15.85 15.02
C LYS A 256 -7.86 14.42 14.52
N TRP A 257 -6.87 13.94 13.77
CA TRP A 257 -6.78 12.56 13.22
C TRP A 257 -6.10 11.56 14.16
N ARG A 258 -5.62 11.98 15.33
CA ARG A 258 -5.01 11.12 16.37
C ARG A 258 -5.89 9.94 16.78
N ASP A 259 -7.22 10.12 16.79
CA ASP A 259 -8.16 9.08 17.22
C ASP A 259 -8.11 7.84 16.34
N ARG A 260 -7.71 7.99 15.06
CA ARG A 260 -7.46 6.86 14.19
C ARG A 260 -6.26 6.03 14.63
N TYR A 261 -5.28 6.67 15.22
CA TYR A 261 -4.11 6.06 15.82
C TYR A 261 -4.26 5.98 17.34
N SER A 262 -5.35 5.33 17.81
CA SER A 262 -5.57 5.18 19.24
C SER A 262 -4.32 4.67 19.95
N HIS A 263 -4.10 5.10 21.19
CA HIS A 263 -2.95 4.71 22.02
C HIS A 263 -2.70 3.18 21.99
N LYS A 264 -3.77 2.38 22.09
CA LYS A 264 -3.70 0.92 21.99
C LYS A 264 -3.18 0.42 20.64
N LYS A 265 -3.58 1.05 19.53
CA LYS A 265 -3.08 0.69 18.17
C LYS A 265 -1.62 1.07 18.00
N LEU A 266 -1.22 2.25 18.46
CA LEU A 266 0.17 2.72 18.41
C LEU A 266 1.09 1.88 19.30
N GLN A 267 0.64 1.52 20.51
CA GLN A 267 1.38 0.57 21.36
C GLN A 267 1.58 -0.78 20.67
N LYS A 268 0.56 -1.27 19.95
CA LYS A 268 0.68 -2.52 19.18
C LYS A 268 1.68 -2.39 18.04
N VAL A 269 1.73 -1.24 17.36
CA VAL A 269 2.72 -0.94 16.32
C VAL A 269 4.13 -0.85 16.93
N SER A 270 4.31 -0.17 18.06
CA SER A 270 5.62 -0.02 18.71
C SER A 270 6.17 -1.33 19.28
N LYS A 271 5.30 -2.23 19.76
CA LYS A 271 5.68 -3.53 20.33
C LYS A 271 5.95 -4.61 19.27
N LYS A 272 5.33 -4.53 18.11
CA LYS A 272 5.61 -5.43 17.00
C LYS A 272 6.81 -4.90 16.24
N ARG A 273 7.73 -5.78 15.83
CA ARG A 273 8.75 -5.50 14.81
C ARG A 273 8.05 -5.25 13.46
N THR A 274 7.35 -4.14 13.37
CA THR A 274 6.73 -3.65 12.14
C THR A 274 7.74 -2.82 11.39
N TRP A 275 7.43 -2.46 10.14
CA TRP A 275 8.21 -1.55 9.33
C TRP A 275 8.60 -0.23 10.05
N CYS A 276 7.82 0.25 11.04
CA CYS A 276 8.17 1.40 11.90
C CYS A 276 9.31 1.14 12.88
N THR A 277 9.65 -0.09 13.20
CA THR A 277 10.66 -0.43 14.22
C THR A 277 12.02 -0.73 13.59
N TYR A 278 12.13 -0.70 12.27
CA TYR A 278 13.41 -0.91 11.60
C TYR A 278 14.31 0.33 11.75
N ASN A 279 15.60 0.09 11.93
CA ASN A 279 16.70 0.95 12.35
C ASN A 279 16.74 2.42 11.90
N ARG A 280 15.94 2.83 10.92
CA ARG A 280 15.93 4.20 10.37
C ARG A 280 15.38 5.23 11.35
N TYR A 281 14.46 4.83 12.24
CA TYR A 281 13.86 5.74 13.24
C TYR A 281 14.60 5.78 14.57
N LYS A 282 15.67 5.05 14.75
CA LYS A 282 16.58 5.20 15.91
C LYS A 282 17.12 6.63 16.05
N ASN A 283 17.15 7.36 14.95
CA ASN A 283 17.69 8.73 14.87
C ASN A 283 16.59 9.79 14.73
N PHE A 284 15.32 9.46 14.94
CA PHE A 284 14.27 10.47 14.96
C PHE A 284 14.53 11.43 16.11
N LYS A 285 15.06 12.60 15.78
CA LYS A 285 15.34 13.66 16.75
C LYS A 285 14.02 14.29 17.17
N GLU A 286 13.81 14.41 18.48
CA GLU A 286 12.72 15.20 19.05
C GLU A 286 12.68 16.59 18.40
N GLY A 287 11.52 16.99 17.88
CA GLY A 287 11.32 18.34 17.33
C GLY A 287 11.32 18.46 15.81
N GLN A 288 11.38 17.39 15.03
CA GLN A 288 11.12 17.41 13.57
C GLN A 288 9.68 16.96 13.31
N HIS A 289 8.72 17.79 13.64
CA HIS A 289 7.30 17.64 13.30
C HIS A 289 6.91 18.71 12.28
#